data_b3161ee4448682b67005e107280770b6
#
_entry.id   b3161ee4448682b67005e107280770b6
#
_cell.length_a   1.000
_cell.length_b   1.000
_cell.length_c   1.000
_cell.angle_alpha   90.00
_cell.angle_beta   90.00
_cell.angle_gamma   90.00
#
_symmetry.space_group_name_H-M   'P 1'
#
loop_
_entity.id
_entity.type
_entity.pdbx_description
1 polymer ?
#
loop_
_entity_poly.entity_id
_entity_poly.type
_entity_poly.pdbx_seq_one_letter_code
_entity_poly.pdbx_strand_id
1 'polypeptide(L)'
;VVVKDLSRFARNYSDAGSLIDNLFVQMGVRFISLAENVDSYLNPDSVSSIIVPITNVMNDQYCYQTSKKIRQVFDYKRRNGQYIGAFAPYGYVKHPKDKHQLIIDPDAVEIVKLIFSLFLKGTSKRAIALYLNEHGVPSPSAYKLQKGIPVSTRGYDDPMWGARMIHSILTNPTYTGDLAQGRSRVKSYKVHEVESVPREEWVEVAGTHEAIIDYETFDKVQALLQRDTRTSPKGREVHLFSGFLKCADCGRAITRSVGNNNNVYYACSTYKNRSRTACTMHSIKHNRLEAAILFAVQQQVHLAVSYSEMIARINTAPVKKSQSIRLEELIAAKERELAKISRYKQSLYQDWKDGEITQQDYRDMKADYERQSIALTDVLARLNAERAELANGVKSEHPALVAFTKHQNIDQLSRELLVELIDHIKVYENGNISVRFKFADEFRRIAEYIEINTTKPAVAG
;
A
#
# COMPACT_ATOMS: atom_id res chain seq x y z
N VAL A 1 -51.16 -1.44 20.69
CA VAL A 1 -50.20 -1.08 19.64
C VAL A 1 -50.97 -1.00 18.32
N VAL A 2 -50.83 0.14 17.60
CA VAL A 2 -51.45 0.29 16.29
C VAL A 2 -50.34 0.59 15.27
N VAL A 3 -50.35 -0.17 14.18
CA VAL A 3 -49.40 0.00 13.07
C VAL A 3 -50.15 0.16 11.74
N LYS A 4 -49.53 0.88 10.80
CA LYS A 4 -50.10 1.03 9.47
C LYS A 4 -50.11 -0.30 8.71
N ASP A 5 -48.98 -1.00 8.76
CA ASP A 5 -48.74 -2.29 8.14
C ASP A 5 -47.69 -3.09 8.95
N LEU A 6 -47.64 -4.41 8.75
CA LEU A 6 -46.73 -5.31 9.44
C LEU A 6 -45.24 -4.99 9.13
N SER A 7 -44.91 -4.41 7.97
CA SER A 7 -43.53 -4.05 7.62
C SER A 7 -42.98 -2.91 8.47
N ARG A 8 -43.84 -2.12 9.08
CA ARG A 8 -43.50 -1.02 10.00
C ARG A 8 -43.34 -1.49 11.44
N PHE A 9 -43.93 -2.65 11.77
CA PHE A 9 -43.91 -3.17 13.12
C PHE A 9 -42.53 -3.79 13.45
N ALA A 10 -42.05 -4.69 12.63
CA ALA A 10 -40.74 -5.31 12.84
C ALA A 10 -40.06 -5.63 11.49
N ARG A 11 -38.73 -5.59 11.49
CA ARG A 11 -37.91 -5.95 10.33
C ARG A 11 -37.48 -7.42 10.31
N ASN A 12 -37.68 -8.12 11.42
CA ASN A 12 -37.30 -9.51 11.61
C ASN A 12 -38.58 -10.33 11.91
N TYR A 13 -38.80 -11.36 11.11
CA TYR A 13 -39.94 -12.26 11.26
C TYR A 13 -40.03 -12.89 12.66
N SER A 14 -38.86 -13.35 13.18
CA SER A 14 -38.81 -14.01 14.51
C SER A 14 -39.22 -13.06 15.63
N ASP A 15 -38.80 -11.79 15.58
CA ASP A 15 -39.14 -10.80 16.61
C ASP A 15 -40.61 -10.41 16.51
N ALA A 16 -41.13 -10.23 15.30
CA ALA A 16 -42.53 -9.91 15.07
C ALA A 16 -43.46 -11.02 15.63
N GLY A 17 -43.16 -12.27 15.29
CA GLY A 17 -43.94 -13.42 15.78
C GLY A 17 -43.88 -13.55 17.31
N SER A 18 -42.68 -13.48 17.89
CA SER A 18 -42.51 -13.56 19.35
C SER A 18 -43.24 -12.45 20.12
N LEU A 19 -43.26 -11.23 19.55
CA LEU A 19 -43.99 -10.12 20.18
C LEU A 19 -45.49 -10.27 20.07
N ILE A 20 -46.03 -10.63 18.91
CA ILE A 20 -47.48 -10.73 18.68
C ILE A 20 -48.05 -11.95 19.35
N ASP A 21 -47.41 -13.13 19.21
CA ASP A 21 -47.97 -14.40 19.66
C ASP A 21 -47.74 -14.66 21.14
N ASN A 22 -46.67 -14.09 21.75
CA ASN A 22 -46.30 -14.37 23.13
C ASN A 22 -46.41 -13.11 24.00
N LEU A 23 -45.60 -12.08 23.74
CA LEU A 23 -45.44 -10.97 24.69
C LEU A 23 -46.71 -10.13 24.81
N PHE A 24 -47.36 -9.78 23.71
CA PHE A 24 -48.56 -8.95 23.71
C PHE A 24 -49.76 -9.73 24.34
N VAL A 25 -49.86 -11.02 24.10
CA VAL A 25 -50.86 -11.86 24.71
C VAL A 25 -50.64 -11.94 26.24
N GLN A 26 -49.40 -12.16 26.67
CA GLN A 26 -49.06 -12.21 28.12
C GLN A 26 -49.32 -10.89 28.82
N MET A 27 -49.05 -9.77 28.17
CA MET A 27 -49.22 -8.44 28.74
C MET A 27 -50.64 -7.85 28.53
N GLY A 28 -51.54 -8.56 27.89
CA GLY A 28 -52.90 -8.08 27.58
C GLY A 28 -52.91 -6.86 26.63
N VAL A 29 -51.90 -6.76 25.77
CA VAL A 29 -51.73 -5.63 24.83
C VAL A 29 -52.45 -5.91 23.53
N ARG A 30 -53.47 -5.09 23.20
CA ARG A 30 -54.14 -5.15 21.91
C ARG A 30 -53.21 -4.70 20.76
N PHE A 31 -53.11 -5.54 19.72
CA PHE A 31 -52.34 -5.27 18.51
C PHE A 31 -53.27 -5.07 17.28
N ILE A 32 -53.08 -3.97 16.54
CA ILE A 32 -53.87 -3.65 15.34
C ILE A 32 -52.92 -3.33 14.21
N SER A 33 -53.08 -4.04 13.07
CA SER A 33 -52.46 -3.68 11.78
C SER A 33 -53.54 -3.31 10.78
N LEU A 34 -53.46 -2.06 10.31
CA LEU A 34 -54.55 -1.49 9.48
C LEU A 34 -54.59 -2.07 8.05
N ALA A 35 -53.42 -2.24 7.45
CA ALA A 35 -53.35 -2.71 6.05
C ALA A 35 -53.71 -4.18 5.89
N GLU A 36 -53.34 -5.02 6.85
CA GLU A 36 -53.65 -6.45 6.84
C GLU A 36 -54.94 -6.79 7.59
N ASN A 37 -55.62 -5.79 8.10
CA ASN A 37 -56.89 -5.94 8.87
C ASN A 37 -56.77 -6.93 10.05
N VAL A 38 -55.66 -6.86 10.76
CA VAL A 38 -55.40 -7.68 11.95
C VAL A 38 -55.79 -6.90 13.19
N ASP A 39 -56.58 -7.53 14.07
CA ASP A 39 -56.94 -6.97 15.38
C ASP A 39 -57.01 -8.09 16.41
N SER A 40 -56.04 -8.09 17.37
CA SER A 40 -55.91 -9.15 18.35
C SER A 40 -57.06 -9.21 19.40
N TYR A 41 -57.92 -8.17 19.48
CA TYR A 41 -59.00 -8.07 20.43
C TYR A 41 -60.36 -8.32 19.77
N LEU A 42 -60.66 -7.63 18.65
CA LEU A 42 -61.98 -7.78 17.94
C LEU A 42 -62.04 -9.03 17.05
N ASN A 43 -60.92 -9.48 16.55
CA ASN A 43 -60.81 -10.69 15.74
C ASN A 43 -59.51 -11.43 16.07
N PRO A 44 -59.47 -12.21 17.20
CA PRO A 44 -58.31 -12.94 17.63
C PRO A 44 -57.74 -13.90 16.57
N ASP A 45 -58.60 -14.51 15.77
CA ASP A 45 -58.22 -15.43 14.69
C ASP A 45 -57.42 -14.75 13.60
N SER A 46 -57.54 -13.42 13.43
CA SER A 46 -56.76 -12.64 12.47
C SER A 46 -55.27 -12.66 12.75
N VAL A 47 -54.89 -12.74 14.01
CA VAL A 47 -53.48 -12.83 14.44
C VAL A 47 -52.90 -14.21 14.12
N SER A 48 -53.67 -15.27 14.33
CA SER A 48 -53.30 -16.66 14.05
C SER A 48 -53.48 -17.04 12.57
N SER A 49 -53.92 -16.08 11.75
CA SER A 49 -54.07 -16.28 10.29
C SER A 49 -52.71 -16.53 9.63
N ILE A 50 -52.65 -17.50 8.74
CA ILE A 50 -51.45 -17.83 7.94
C ILE A 50 -50.90 -16.61 7.13
N ILE A 51 -51.73 -15.60 6.92
CA ILE A 51 -51.39 -14.37 6.20
C ILE A 51 -50.31 -13.59 6.93
N VAL A 52 -50.38 -13.51 8.29
CA VAL A 52 -49.40 -12.76 9.11
C VAL A 52 -48.01 -13.35 9.02
N PRO A 53 -47.76 -14.66 9.26
CA PRO A 53 -46.47 -15.29 9.06
C PRO A 53 -45.95 -15.15 7.62
N ILE A 54 -46.81 -15.36 6.61
CA ILE A 54 -46.40 -15.25 5.20
C ILE A 54 -45.96 -13.81 4.87
N THR A 55 -46.71 -12.80 5.27
CA THR A 55 -46.39 -11.38 5.03
C THR A 55 -45.06 -11.02 5.73
N ASN A 56 -44.86 -11.48 6.95
CA ASN A 56 -43.60 -11.25 7.68
C ASN A 56 -42.39 -11.90 7.00
N VAL A 57 -42.55 -13.16 6.50
CA VAL A 57 -41.47 -13.84 5.74
C VAL A 57 -41.19 -13.11 4.42
N MET A 58 -42.23 -12.65 3.72
CA MET A 58 -42.03 -11.86 2.49
C MET A 58 -41.31 -10.54 2.76
N ASN A 59 -41.65 -9.83 3.83
CA ASN A 59 -40.98 -8.60 4.25
C ASN A 59 -39.51 -8.86 4.59
N ASP A 60 -39.20 -9.91 5.32
CA ASP A 60 -37.81 -10.31 5.65
C ASP A 60 -37.02 -10.64 4.35
N GLN A 61 -37.61 -11.41 3.46
CA GLN A 61 -37.00 -11.74 2.18
C GLN A 61 -36.78 -10.49 1.30
N TYR A 62 -37.69 -9.54 1.30
CA TYR A 62 -37.53 -8.26 0.61
C TYR A 62 -36.35 -7.47 1.18
N CYS A 63 -36.22 -7.37 2.51
CA CYS A 63 -35.08 -6.73 3.15
C CYS A 63 -33.75 -7.42 2.79
N TYR A 64 -33.70 -8.75 2.78
CA TYR A 64 -32.54 -9.52 2.35
C TYR A 64 -32.14 -9.23 0.90
N GLN A 65 -33.08 -9.31 -0.03
CA GLN A 65 -32.83 -9.06 -1.45
C GLN A 65 -32.37 -7.61 -1.70
N THR A 66 -33.00 -6.65 -1.02
CA THR A 66 -32.61 -5.24 -1.11
C THR A 66 -31.20 -5.02 -0.58
N SER A 67 -30.86 -5.60 0.57
CA SER A 67 -29.48 -5.54 1.12
C SER A 67 -28.46 -6.14 0.15
N LYS A 68 -28.78 -7.27 -0.48
CA LYS A 68 -27.92 -7.92 -1.47
C LYS A 68 -27.68 -7.02 -2.69
N LYS A 69 -28.74 -6.42 -3.24
CA LYS A 69 -28.66 -5.48 -4.38
C LYS A 69 -27.81 -4.25 -4.04
N ILE A 70 -28.01 -3.63 -2.86
CA ILE A 70 -27.23 -2.48 -2.42
C ILE A 70 -25.74 -2.84 -2.31
N ARG A 71 -25.39 -4.00 -1.73
CA ARG A 71 -24.01 -4.46 -1.65
C ARG A 71 -23.37 -4.66 -3.03
N GLN A 72 -24.10 -5.27 -3.96
CA GLN A 72 -23.63 -5.45 -5.34
C GLN A 72 -23.37 -4.11 -6.04
N VAL A 73 -24.26 -3.12 -5.88
CA VAL A 73 -24.06 -1.76 -6.43
C VAL A 73 -22.85 -1.08 -5.81
N PHE A 74 -22.66 -1.20 -4.49
CA PHE A 74 -21.48 -0.64 -3.83
C PHE A 74 -20.19 -1.31 -4.28
N ASP A 75 -20.18 -2.64 -4.45
CA ASP A 75 -18.99 -3.36 -4.91
C ASP A 75 -18.67 -3.00 -6.37
N TYR A 76 -19.66 -2.86 -7.23
CA TYR A 76 -19.48 -2.36 -8.60
C TYR A 76 -18.86 -0.95 -8.60
N LYS A 77 -19.41 -0.02 -7.80
CA LYS A 77 -18.90 1.34 -7.71
C LYS A 77 -17.45 1.39 -7.19
N ARG A 78 -17.13 0.59 -6.14
CA ARG A 78 -15.76 0.51 -5.60
C ARG A 78 -14.77 0.07 -6.66
N ARG A 79 -15.09 -1.01 -7.40
CA ARG A 79 -14.21 -1.56 -8.45
C ARG A 79 -13.99 -0.61 -9.62
N ASN A 80 -14.95 0.29 -9.86
CA ASN A 80 -14.85 1.35 -10.88
C ASN A 80 -14.22 2.65 -10.35
N GLY A 81 -13.57 2.64 -9.19
CA GLY A 81 -12.91 3.81 -8.63
C GLY A 81 -13.85 4.94 -8.21
N GLN A 82 -15.14 4.64 -7.99
CA GLN A 82 -16.12 5.60 -7.54
C GLN A 82 -16.13 5.70 -6.01
N TYR A 83 -16.01 6.91 -5.48
CA TYR A 83 -16.09 7.13 -4.05
C TYR A 83 -17.52 6.96 -3.53
N ILE A 84 -17.71 6.09 -2.53
CA ILE A 84 -19.04 5.79 -1.96
C ILE A 84 -19.22 6.28 -0.52
N GLY A 85 -18.18 6.85 0.10
CA GLY A 85 -18.28 7.36 1.48
C GLY A 85 -19.31 8.49 1.59
N ALA A 86 -20.00 8.58 2.74
CA ALA A 86 -20.95 9.66 3.00
C ALA A 86 -20.27 11.04 2.96
N PHE A 87 -19.10 11.16 3.56
CA PHE A 87 -18.29 12.37 3.61
C PHE A 87 -16.92 12.12 2.99
N ALA A 88 -16.37 13.13 2.28
CA ALA A 88 -15.01 13.10 1.80
C ALA A 88 -14.01 13.06 2.99
N PRO A 89 -12.82 12.44 2.82
CA PRO A 89 -11.72 12.57 3.76
C PRO A 89 -11.30 14.04 3.94
N TYR A 90 -10.75 14.38 5.09
CA TYR A 90 -10.23 15.73 5.34
C TYR A 90 -9.13 16.08 4.32
N GLY A 91 -9.16 17.27 3.75
CA GLY A 91 -8.31 17.68 2.63
C GLY A 91 -8.92 17.43 1.24
N TYR A 92 -10.06 16.73 1.19
CA TYR A 92 -10.85 16.55 -0.03
C TYR A 92 -12.30 16.96 0.17
N VAL A 93 -12.96 17.33 -0.92
CA VAL A 93 -14.41 17.51 -1.04
C VAL A 93 -14.94 16.67 -2.19
N LYS A 94 -16.23 16.38 -2.17
CA LYS A 94 -16.89 15.71 -3.31
C LYS A 94 -17.09 16.71 -4.44
N HIS A 95 -16.85 16.27 -5.67
CA HIS A 95 -17.07 17.10 -6.85
C HIS A 95 -18.57 17.51 -6.93
N PRO A 96 -18.88 18.82 -7.20
CA PRO A 96 -20.26 19.32 -7.16
C PRO A 96 -21.22 18.61 -8.11
N LYS A 97 -20.74 18.21 -9.29
CA LYS A 97 -21.54 17.52 -10.32
C LYS A 97 -21.52 15.99 -10.20
N ASP A 98 -20.44 15.42 -9.62
CA ASP A 98 -20.31 13.97 -9.43
C ASP A 98 -19.85 13.66 -8.00
N LYS A 99 -20.80 13.28 -7.15
CA LYS A 99 -20.54 12.93 -5.73
C LYS A 99 -19.63 11.71 -5.54
N HIS A 100 -19.27 11.01 -6.62
CA HIS A 100 -18.39 9.85 -6.61
C HIS A 100 -16.93 10.20 -6.91
N GLN A 101 -16.64 11.44 -7.28
CA GLN A 101 -15.29 11.97 -7.47
C GLN A 101 -14.86 12.83 -6.29
N LEU A 102 -13.57 12.72 -5.92
CA LEU A 102 -12.92 13.56 -4.93
C LEU A 102 -12.10 14.63 -5.65
N ILE A 103 -12.19 15.86 -5.13
CA ILE A 103 -11.35 16.99 -5.53
C ILE A 103 -10.68 17.58 -4.30
N ILE A 104 -9.52 18.19 -4.48
CA ILE A 104 -8.77 18.80 -3.38
C ILE A 104 -9.59 19.94 -2.76
N ASP A 105 -9.61 19.99 -1.42
CA ASP A 105 -10.17 21.10 -0.66
C ASP A 105 -9.06 22.13 -0.38
N PRO A 106 -9.07 23.32 -1.02
CA PRO A 106 -8.00 24.30 -0.89
C PRO A 106 -7.83 24.81 0.56
N ASP A 107 -8.90 24.80 1.37
CA ASP A 107 -8.85 25.29 2.76
C ASP A 107 -8.22 24.27 3.73
N ALA A 108 -8.20 22.97 3.37
CA ALA A 108 -7.76 21.90 4.26
C ALA A 108 -6.52 21.16 3.77
N VAL A 109 -6.14 21.27 2.50
CA VAL A 109 -5.02 20.54 1.89
C VAL A 109 -3.69 20.80 2.58
N GLU A 110 -3.40 22.06 2.91
CA GLU A 110 -2.13 22.46 3.52
C GLU A 110 -1.96 21.88 4.93
N ILE A 111 -3.06 21.66 5.66
CA ILE A 111 -3.02 21.00 6.97
C ILE A 111 -2.67 19.52 6.82
N VAL A 112 -3.15 18.84 5.79
CA VAL A 112 -2.77 17.44 5.50
C VAL A 112 -1.28 17.36 5.21
N LYS A 113 -0.75 18.21 4.32
CA LYS A 113 0.70 18.27 4.01
C LYS A 113 1.52 18.56 5.26
N LEU A 114 1.07 19.50 6.11
CA LEU A 114 1.73 19.82 7.36
C LEU A 114 1.80 18.62 8.32
N ILE A 115 0.72 17.85 8.46
CA ILE A 115 0.68 16.63 9.29
C ILE A 115 1.74 15.62 8.83
N PHE A 116 1.83 15.36 7.52
CA PHE A 116 2.83 14.45 6.94
C PHE A 116 4.26 14.98 7.17
N SER A 117 4.50 16.26 6.91
CA SER A 117 5.80 16.92 7.12
C SER A 117 6.26 16.86 8.59
N LEU A 118 5.40 17.21 9.54
CA LEU A 118 5.72 17.15 10.96
C LEU A 118 6.03 15.72 11.42
N PHE A 119 5.28 14.74 10.91
CA PHE A 119 5.52 13.35 11.25
C PHE A 119 6.88 12.83 10.71
N LEU A 120 7.25 13.19 9.50
CA LEU A 120 8.56 12.87 8.90
C LEU A 120 9.69 13.51 9.70
N LYS A 121 9.54 14.74 10.18
CA LYS A 121 10.49 15.43 11.06
C LYS A 121 10.62 14.79 12.45
N GLY A 122 9.81 13.77 12.77
CA GLY A 122 9.88 13.02 14.02
C GLY A 122 8.92 13.51 15.11
N THR A 123 7.98 14.38 14.80
CA THR A 123 6.95 14.80 15.75
C THR A 123 5.98 13.65 16.00
N SER A 124 5.69 13.34 17.25
CA SER A 124 4.77 12.24 17.60
C SER A 124 3.32 12.60 17.23
N LYS A 125 2.49 11.60 16.91
CA LYS A 125 1.07 11.79 16.58
C LYS A 125 0.32 12.63 17.62
N ARG A 126 0.65 12.45 18.90
CA ARG A 126 0.07 13.24 20.00
C ARG A 126 0.54 14.69 19.96
N ALA A 127 1.85 14.90 19.69
CA ALA A 127 2.40 16.27 19.62
C ALA A 127 1.87 17.03 18.42
N ILE A 128 1.67 16.35 17.26
CA ILE A 128 1.01 16.96 16.08
C ILE A 128 -0.42 17.39 16.44
N ALA A 129 -1.21 16.53 17.09
CA ALA A 129 -2.56 16.89 17.52
C ALA A 129 -2.57 18.08 18.47
N LEU A 130 -1.66 18.13 19.46
CA LEU A 130 -1.52 19.27 20.36
C LEU A 130 -1.12 20.54 19.61
N TYR A 131 -0.16 20.46 18.72
CA TYR A 131 0.28 21.57 17.89
C TYR A 131 -0.89 22.18 17.11
N LEU A 132 -1.69 21.35 16.43
CA LEU A 132 -2.85 21.83 15.67
C LEU A 132 -3.92 22.47 16.57
N ASN A 133 -4.15 21.92 17.77
CA ASN A 133 -5.08 22.50 18.74
C ASN A 133 -4.56 23.84 19.29
N GLU A 134 -3.29 23.93 19.64
CA GLU A 134 -2.63 25.15 20.14
C GLU A 134 -2.65 26.29 19.09
N HIS A 135 -2.63 25.94 17.79
CA HIS A 135 -2.71 26.92 16.69
C HIS A 135 -4.13 27.17 16.18
N GLY A 136 -5.15 26.67 16.89
CA GLY A 136 -6.55 26.92 16.54
C GLY A 136 -6.99 26.28 15.21
N VAL A 137 -6.27 25.28 14.70
CA VAL A 137 -6.65 24.59 13.48
C VAL A 137 -7.86 23.69 13.75
N PRO A 138 -9.01 23.87 13.05
CA PRO A 138 -10.20 23.08 13.30
C PRO A 138 -9.96 21.60 12.98
N SER A 139 -10.40 20.72 13.87
CA SER A 139 -10.38 19.28 13.61
C SER A 139 -11.32 18.92 12.45
N PRO A 140 -11.21 17.73 11.82
CA PRO A 140 -12.09 17.34 10.73
C PRO A 140 -13.58 17.44 11.05
N SER A 141 -13.97 17.22 12.31
CA SER A 141 -15.36 17.37 12.74
C SER A 141 -15.74 18.85 12.95
N ALA A 142 -14.88 19.64 13.60
CA ALA A 142 -15.07 21.07 13.75
C ALA A 142 -15.14 21.78 12.39
N TYR A 143 -14.26 21.42 11.48
CA TYR A 143 -14.25 21.95 10.11
C TYR A 143 -15.56 21.69 9.34
N LYS A 144 -16.09 20.46 9.47
CA LYS A 144 -17.39 20.13 8.87
C LYS A 144 -18.54 20.92 9.47
N LEU A 145 -18.54 21.11 10.80
CA LEU A 145 -19.53 21.95 11.47
C LEU A 145 -19.48 23.40 11.00
N GLN A 146 -18.27 23.98 10.84
CA GLN A 146 -18.09 25.33 10.29
C GLN A 146 -18.64 25.47 8.86
N LYS A 147 -18.55 24.38 8.06
CA LYS A 147 -19.14 24.32 6.71
C LYS A 147 -20.64 23.94 6.69
N GLY A 148 -21.29 23.91 7.86
CA GLY A 148 -22.72 23.58 7.97
C GLY A 148 -23.06 22.12 7.72
N ILE A 149 -22.08 21.22 7.74
CA ILE A 149 -22.29 19.78 7.53
C ILE A 149 -22.57 19.13 8.89
N PRO A 150 -23.76 18.54 9.10
CA PRO A 150 -24.09 17.90 10.37
C PRO A 150 -23.22 16.66 10.60
N VAL A 151 -22.52 16.64 11.71
CA VAL A 151 -21.71 15.48 12.15
C VAL A 151 -22.00 15.18 13.61
N SER A 152 -21.98 13.90 13.97
CA SER A 152 -22.09 13.50 15.36
C SER A 152 -20.80 13.85 16.11
N THR A 153 -20.88 14.75 17.05
CA THR A 153 -19.77 15.17 17.92
C THR A 153 -19.69 14.35 19.21
N ARG A 154 -20.60 13.40 19.42
CA ARG A 154 -20.74 12.61 20.67
C ARG A 154 -20.86 13.49 21.92
N GLY A 155 -21.51 14.67 21.79
CA GLY A 155 -21.73 15.60 22.89
C GLY A 155 -20.57 16.55 23.19
N TYR A 156 -19.58 16.64 22.31
CA TYR A 156 -18.55 17.68 22.39
C TYR A 156 -18.94 18.89 21.52
N ASP A 157 -19.01 20.06 22.11
CA ASP A 157 -19.33 21.30 21.39
C ASP A 157 -18.19 21.77 20.49
N ASP A 158 -16.94 21.49 20.91
CA ASP A 158 -15.73 21.81 20.15
C ASP A 158 -14.82 20.57 20.03
N PRO A 159 -14.97 19.78 18.95
CA PRO A 159 -14.18 18.58 18.74
C PRO A 159 -12.72 18.92 18.37
N MET A 160 -11.80 18.57 19.26
CA MET A 160 -10.36 18.79 19.09
C MET A 160 -9.66 17.67 18.31
N TRP A 161 -8.46 17.97 17.80
CA TRP A 161 -7.57 16.97 17.23
C TRP A 161 -7.11 15.93 18.28
N GLY A 162 -7.05 14.69 17.88
CA GLY A 162 -6.53 13.59 18.69
C GLY A 162 -5.53 12.73 17.91
N ALA A 163 -4.64 12.04 18.64
CA ALA A 163 -3.62 11.18 18.05
C ALA A 163 -4.17 10.10 17.12
N ARG A 164 -5.42 9.62 17.36
CA ARG A 164 -6.10 8.64 16.52
C ARG A 164 -6.51 9.24 15.17
N MET A 165 -6.93 10.51 15.15
CA MET A 165 -7.26 11.23 13.91
C MET A 165 -6.01 11.40 13.05
N ILE A 166 -4.90 11.84 13.66
CA ILE A 166 -3.60 11.95 12.98
C ILE A 166 -3.17 10.59 12.41
N HIS A 167 -3.27 9.52 13.18
CA HIS A 167 -2.97 8.17 12.68
C HIS A 167 -3.84 7.77 11.50
N SER A 168 -5.15 8.06 11.56
CA SER A 168 -6.07 7.76 10.46
C SER A 168 -5.71 8.51 9.17
N ILE A 169 -5.27 9.76 9.28
CA ILE A 169 -4.80 10.55 8.14
C ILE A 169 -3.51 9.94 7.57
N LEU A 170 -2.50 9.70 8.41
CA LEU A 170 -1.21 9.16 8.00
C LEU A 170 -1.28 7.76 7.36
N THR A 171 -2.30 6.98 7.68
CA THR A 171 -2.49 5.60 7.15
C THR A 171 -3.48 5.48 6.01
N ASN A 172 -4.04 6.59 5.55
CA ASN A 172 -5.07 6.56 4.52
C ASN A 172 -4.48 6.70 3.10
N PRO A 173 -4.49 5.62 2.26
CA PRO A 173 -3.96 5.68 0.90
C PRO A 173 -4.70 6.66 -0.01
N THR A 174 -5.91 7.12 0.37
CA THR A 174 -6.64 8.12 -0.42
C THR A 174 -5.82 9.39 -0.65
N TYR A 175 -4.85 9.71 0.19
CA TYR A 175 -3.99 10.88 0.01
C TYR A 175 -2.96 10.73 -1.13
N THR A 176 -2.70 9.53 -1.63
CA THR A 176 -1.83 9.28 -2.80
C THR A 176 -2.58 9.28 -4.14
N GLY A 177 -3.86 9.62 -4.15
CA GLY A 177 -4.69 9.58 -5.34
C GLY A 177 -5.40 8.24 -5.57
N ASP A 178 -5.19 7.26 -4.69
CA ASP A 178 -5.78 5.93 -4.78
C ASP A 178 -7.00 5.81 -3.87
N LEU A 179 -8.03 5.12 -4.33
CA LEU A 179 -9.17 4.78 -3.49
C LEU A 179 -9.00 3.38 -2.91
N ALA A 180 -8.86 3.30 -1.59
CA ALA A 180 -8.92 2.05 -0.83
C ALA A 180 -10.24 2.00 -0.04
N GLN A 181 -11.19 1.23 -0.51
CA GLN A 181 -12.54 1.14 0.05
C GLN A 181 -12.85 -0.30 0.49
N GLY A 182 -13.98 -0.50 1.19
CA GLY A 182 -14.35 -1.82 1.70
C GLY A 182 -13.60 -2.21 2.98
N ARG A 183 -13.05 -1.26 3.73
CA ARG A 183 -12.27 -1.47 4.97
C ARG A 183 -13.09 -2.02 6.13
N SER A 184 -14.40 -1.90 6.03
CA SER A 184 -15.34 -2.45 7.00
C SER A 184 -16.61 -2.91 6.32
N ARG A 185 -17.28 -3.88 6.92
CA ARG A 185 -18.59 -4.38 6.47
C ARG A 185 -19.49 -4.63 7.66
N VAL A 186 -20.79 -4.54 7.42
CA VAL A 186 -21.81 -4.96 8.39
C VAL A 186 -21.97 -6.46 8.25
N LYS A 187 -21.96 -7.21 9.37
CA LYS A 187 -22.04 -8.68 9.41
C LYS A 187 -23.23 -9.20 8.60
N SER A 188 -24.42 -8.67 8.83
CA SER A 188 -25.62 -9.05 8.09
C SER A 188 -26.63 -7.90 8.06
N TYR A 189 -27.69 -8.03 7.26
CA TYR A 189 -28.78 -7.07 7.26
C TYR A 189 -29.62 -7.09 8.55
N LYS A 190 -29.54 -8.17 9.34
CA LYS A 190 -30.17 -8.30 10.67
C LYS A 190 -29.27 -7.82 11.79
N VAL A 191 -27.96 -8.11 11.69
CA VAL A 191 -26.96 -7.78 12.72
C VAL A 191 -26.14 -6.61 12.23
N HIS A 192 -26.43 -5.40 12.74
CA HIS A 192 -25.77 -4.16 12.31
C HIS A 192 -24.38 -3.93 12.94
N GLU A 193 -23.75 -4.99 13.46
CA GLU A 193 -22.37 -4.91 13.93
C GLU A 193 -21.41 -4.74 12.76
N VAL A 194 -20.52 -3.75 12.91
CA VAL A 194 -19.48 -3.45 11.92
C VAL A 194 -18.22 -4.23 12.27
N GLU A 195 -17.71 -5.01 11.34
CA GLU A 195 -16.42 -5.69 11.44
C GLU A 195 -15.39 -5.08 10.48
N SER A 196 -14.12 -5.12 10.89
CA SER A 196 -13.01 -4.72 10.05
C SER A 196 -12.73 -5.80 9.01
N VAL A 197 -12.44 -5.39 7.79
CA VAL A 197 -12.06 -6.26 6.68
C VAL A 197 -10.53 -6.31 6.59
N PRO A 198 -9.90 -7.49 6.44
CA PRO A 198 -8.47 -7.61 6.19
C PRO A 198 -8.04 -6.81 4.97
N ARG A 199 -6.79 -6.32 4.96
CA ARG A 199 -6.31 -5.43 3.90
C ARG A 199 -6.33 -6.10 2.52
N GLU A 200 -6.11 -7.40 2.48
CA GLU A 200 -6.11 -8.22 1.27
C GLU A 200 -7.47 -8.27 0.56
N GLU A 201 -8.55 -8.01 1.32
CA GLU A 201 -9.91 -7.96 0.79
C GLU A 201 -10.38 -6.53 0.44
N TRP A 202 -9.54 -5.51 0.65
CA TRP A 202 -9.91 -4.14 0.29
C TRP A 202 -9.96 -3.98 -1.23
N VAL A 203 -10.84 -3.12 -1.69
CA VAL A 203 -10.89 -2.73 -3.10
C VAL A 203 -10.03 -1.50 -3.28
N GLU A 204 -8.86 -1.68 -3.88
CA GLU A 204 -7.92 -0.60 -4.18
C GLU A 204 -7.94 -0.30 -5.67
N VAL A 205 -8.15 0.98 -6.03
CA VAL A 205 -8.13 1.47 -7.42
C VAL A 205 -7.21 2.68 -7.47
N ALA A 206 -6.16 2.58 -8.28
CA ALA A 206 -5.14 3.61 -8.40
C ALA A 206 -5.58 4.79 -9.29
N GLY A 207 -5.06 5.99 -8.99
CA GLY A 207 -5.16 7.16 -9.87
C GLY A 207 -6.59 7.68 -10.08
N THR A 208 -7.47 7.57 -9.09
CA THR A 208 -8.87 7.97 -9.21
C THR A 208 -9.10 9.47 -9.03
N HIS A 209 -8.18 10.19 -8.40
CA HIS A 209 -8.27 11.61 -8.09
C HIS A 209 -6.86 12.21 -7.89
N GLU A 210 -6.77 13.52 -7.80
CA GLU A 210 -5.51 14.24 -7.59
C GLU A 210 -4.91 13.92 -6.21
N ALA A 211 -3.63 13.56 -6.18
CA ALA A 211 -2.89 13.23 -4.97
C ALA A 211 -2.53 14.49 -4.17
N ILE A 212 -2.69 14.46 -2.85
CA ILE A 212 -2.18 15.49 -1.92
C ILE A 212 -0.74 15.18 -1.52
N ILE A 213 -0.41 13.91 -1.40
CA ILE A 213 0.88 13.37 -0.96
C ILE A 213 1.40 12.41 -2.03
N ASP A 214 2.66 12.53 -2.41
CA ASP A 214 3.30 11.60 -3.32
C ASP A 214 3.53 10.22 -2.65
N TYR A 215 3.67 9.18 -3.49
CA TYR A 215 3.87 7.80 -3.02
C TYR A 215 5.14 7.65 -2.18
N GLU A 216 6.23 8.34 -2.55
CA GLU A 216 7.51 8.23 -1.83
C GLU A 216 7.37 8.74 -0.39
N THR A 217 6.73 9.89 -0.20
CA THR A 217 6.41 10.48 1.10
C THR A 217 5.49 9.59 1.92
N PHE A 218 4.45 9.04 1.29
CA PHE A 218 3.50 8.15 1.96
C PHE A 218 4.19 6.86 2.44
N ASP A 219 5.00 6.22 1.60
CA ASP A 219 5.72 4.99 1.94
C ASP A 219 6.75 5.21 3.06
N LYS A 220 7.46 6.34 3.07
CA LYS A 220 8.33 6.75 4.17
C LYS A 220 7.55 6.83 5.49
N VAL A 221 6.36 7.41 5.46
CA VAL A 221 5.48 7.51 6.63
C VAL A 221 4.99 6.12 7.08
N GLN A 222 4.58 5.23 6.15
CA GLN A 222 4.19 3.86 6.52
C GLN A 222 5.36 3.09 7.16
N ALA A 223 6.56 3.19 6.60
CA ALA A 223 7.76 2.57 7.17
C ALA A 223 8.07 3.09 8.60
N LEU A 224 7.85 4.38 8.86
CA LEU A 224 7.96 4.96 10.20
C LEU A 224 6.89 4.46 11.16
N LEU A 225 5.66 4.31 10.71
CA LEU A 225 4.54 3.83 11.52
C LEU A 225 4.70 2.37 11.97
N GLN A 226 5.35 1.54 11.15
CA GLN A 226 5.65 0.14 11.49
C GLN A 226 6.78 0.00 12.51
N ARG A 227 7.60 1.02 12.71
CA ARG A 227 8.70 0.99 13.68
C ARG A 227 8.16 1.15 15.10
N ASP A 228 8.66 0.36 16.04
CA ASP A 228 8.32 0.51 17.47
C ASP A 228 8.96 1.79 18.03
N THR A 229 8.20 2.88 17.97
CA THR A 229 8.63 4.22 18.42
C THR A 229 7.83 4.64 19.64
N ARG A 230 7.89 3.86 20.73
CA ARG A 230 7.23 4.24 21.98
C ARG A 230 7.88 5.50 22.53
N THR A 231 7.12 6.60 22.55
CA THR A 231 7.53 7.84 23.19
C THR A 231 7.08 7.85 24.66
N SER A 232 7.88 8.47 25.53
CA SER A 232 7.43 8.76 26.89
C SER A 232 6.12 9.59 26.85
N PRO A 233 5.17 9.38 27.78
CA PRO A 233 3.94 10.17 27.86
C PRO A 233 4.17 11.68 27.90
N LYS A 234 5.33 12.13 28.38
CA LYS A 234 5.75 13.54 28.44
C LYS A 234 6.59 13.99 27.24
N GLY A 235 7.05 13.06 26.39
CA GLY A 235 7.91 13.37 25.23
C GLY A 235 7.06 13.81 24.01
N ARG A 236 7.34 14.98 23.45
CA ARG A 236 6.71 15.50 22.23
C ARG A 236 7.35 14.95 20.96
N GLU A 237 8.64 14.59 21.01
CA GLU A 237 9.45 14.19 19.86
C GLU A 237 9.86 12.72 19.92
N VAL A 238 9.96 12.11 18.76
CA VAL A 238 10.57 10.79 18.59
C VAL A 238 12.05 10.99 18.39
N HIS A 239 12.88 10.43 19.29
CA HIS A 239 14.33 10.57 19.21
C HIS A 239 14.91 9.99 17.92
N LEU A 240 16.00 10.58 17.42
CA LEU A 240 16.64 10.29 16.14
C LEU A 240 16.75 8.78 15.83
N PHE A 241 17.24 7.98 16.76
CA PHE A 241 17.49 6.54 16.57
C PHE A 241 16.36 5.62 17.06
N SER A 242 15.21 6.18 17.49
CA SER A 242 14.09 5.37 17.98
C SER A 242 13.53 4.47 16.87
N GLY A 243 13.45 3.16 17.14
CA GLY A 243 12.96 2.14 16.22
C GLY A 243 14.00 1.63 15.21
N PHE A 244 15.26 2.12 15.25
CA PHE A 244 16.35 1.63 14.39
C PHE A 244 17.29 0.67 15.13
N LEU A 245 17.45 0.84 16.44
CA LEU A 245 18.46 0.14 17.23
C LEU A 245 17.94 -1.22 17.70
N LYS A 246 18.72 -2.27 17.40
CA LYS A 246 18.48 -3.65 17.85
C LYS A 246 19.71 -4.18 18.58
N CYS A 247 19.50 -4.96 19.62
CA CYS A 247 20.58 -5.69 20.28
C CYS A 247 21.09 -6.79 19.34
N ALA A 248 22.40 -6.92 19.20
CA ALA A 248 23.01 -7.91 18.32
C ALA A 248 22.70 -9.34 18.76
N ASP A 249 22.63 -9.60 20.07
CA ASP A 249 22.45 -10.93 20.64
C ASP A 249 20.98 -11.32 20.78
N CYS A 250 20.18 -10.51 21.48
CA CYS A 250 18.76 -10.87 21.73
C CYS A 250 17.78 -10.34 20.69
N GLY A 251 18.22 -9.56 19.70
CA GLY A 251 17.39 -9.01 18.61
C GLY A 251 16.37 -7.95 19.05
N ARG A 252 16.20 -7.71 20.35
CA ARG A 252 15.19 -6.75 20.87
C ARG A 252 15.68 -5.31 20.75
N ALA A 253 14.71 -4.39 20.88
CA ALA A 253 14.97 -2.97 20.80
C ALA A 253 15.94 -2.49 21.87
N ILE A 254 16.83 -1.58 21.49
CA ILE A 254 17.69 -0.82 22.38
C ILE A 254 16.99 0.50 22.68
N THR A 255 16.87 0.83 23.97
CA THR A 255 16.11 1.97 24.45
C THR A 255 17.01 3.09 24.92
N ARG A 256 16.57 4.34 24.66
CA ARG A 256 17.23 5.54 25.15
C ARG A 256 17.14 5.63 26.66
N SER A 257 18.21 6.03 27.29
CA SER A 257 18.30 6.29 28.72
C SER A 257 19.08 7.59 28.96
N VAL A 258 18.71 8.29 30.00
CA VAL A 258 19.45 9.47 30.46
C VAL A 258 20.12 9.10 31.80
N GLY A 259 21.43 9.20 31.85
CA GLY A 259 22.20 8.97 33.06
C GLY A 259 22.43 10.25 33.84
N ASN A 260 23.28 10.15 34.88
CA ASN A 260 23.73 11.30 35.64
C ASN A 260 24.38 12.34 34.71
N ASN A 261 24.26 13.61 35.03
CA ASN A 261 24.78 14.73 34.24
C ASN A 261 24.16 14.84 32.81
N ASN A 262 22.92 14.42 32.64
CA ASN A 262 22.17 14.52 31.37
C ASN A 262 22.82 13.74 30.21
N ASN A 263 23.73 12.81 30.48
CA ASN A 263 24.34 11.98 29.44
C ASN A 263 23.33 11.00 28.84
N VAL A 264 23.12 11.14 27.54
CA VAL A 264 22.23 10.25 26.78
C VAL A 264 23.01 9.02 26.32
N TYR A 265 22.45 7.85 26.59
CA TYR A 265 22.96 6.57 26.11
C TYR A 265 21.80 5.64 25.69
N TYR A 266 22.15 4.65 24.92
CA TYR A 266 21.23 3.61 24.45
C TYR A 266 21.65 2.28 25.07
N ALA A 267 20.68 1.51 25.61
CA ALA A 267 20.94 0.24 26.27
C ALA A 267 19.92 -0.83 25.91
N CYS A 268 20.35 -2.10 25.91
CA CYS A 268 19.48 -3.23 25.64
C CYS A 268 18.30 -3.29 26.61
N SER A 269 17.09 -3.34 26.06
CA SER A 269 15.86 -3.38 26.85
C SER A 269 15.69 -4.67 27.64
N THR A 270 16.23 -5.79 27.14
CA THR A 270 16.20 -7.08 27.84
C THR A 270 17.07 -7.02 29.09
N TYR A 271 18.32 -6.62 28.95
CA TYR A 271 19.25 -6.49 30.08
C TYR A 271 18.74 -5.50 31.14
N LYS A 272 18.22 -4.35 30.68
CA LYS A 272 17.80 -3.26 31.58
C LYS A 272 16.49 -3.59 32.32
N ASN A 273 15.49 -4.12 31.61
CA ASN A 273 14.11 -4.14 32.09
C ASN A 273 13.54 -5.55 32.36
N ARG A 274 14.25 -6.61 31.93
CA ARG A 274 13.73 -7.99 32.08
C ARG A 274 14.64 -8.90 32.87
N SER A 275 15.87 -9.15 32.38
CA SER A 275 16.79 -10.04 33.05
C SER A 275 18.24 -9.76 32.61
N ARG A 276 19.16 -9.67 33.57
CA ARG A 276 20.58 -9.54 33.32
C ARG A 276 21.24 -10.85 32.89
N THR A 277 20.58 -11.97 33.08
CA THR A 277 21.04 -13.30 32.64
C THR A 277 20.58 -13.64 31.24
N ALA A 278 19.49 -12.99 30.73
CA ALA A 278 18.94 -13.25 29.40
C ALA A 278 19.66 -12.48 28.28
N CYS A 279 20.50 -11.52 28.62
CA CYS A 279 21.32 -10.79 27.67
C CYS A 279 22.46 -10.10 28.42
N THR A 280 23.58 -9.81 27.72
CA THR A 280 24.69 -9.05 28.26
C THR A 280 24.47 -7.54 28.10
N MET A 281 25.38 -6.72 28.66
CA MET A 281 25.23 -5.26 28.64
C MET A 281 25.64 -4.67 27.29
N HIS A 282 24.67 -4.43 26.43
CA HIS A 282 24.85 -3.71 25.17
C HIS A 282 24.48 -2.26 25.39
N SER A 283 25.48 -1.36 25.38
CA SER A 283 25.22 0.07 25.53
C SER A 283 26.17 0.93 24.70
N ILE A 284 25.69 2.08 24.25
CA ILE A 284 26.47 3.05 23.48
C ILE A 284 26.00 4.47 23.80
N LYS A 285 26.95 5.42 23.91
CA LYS A 285 26.67 6.85 24.10
C LYS A 285 26.08 7.45 22.81
N HIS A 286 25.16 8.40 22.95
CA HIS A 286 24.51 9.07 21.83
C HIS A 286 25.48 9.67 20.82
N ASN A 287 26.42 10.49 21.29
CA ASN A 287 27.37 11.19 20.42
C ASN A 287 28.27 10.21 19.63
N ARG A 288 28.72 9.12 20.30
CA ARG A 288 29.51 8.07 19.62
C ARG A 288 28.71 7.34 18.55
N LEU A 289 27.43 7.03 18.84
CA LEU A 289 26.54 6.39 17.91
C LEU A 289 26.27 7.30 16.70
N GLU A 290 25.96 8.56 16.93
CA GLU A 290 25.68 9.55 15.91
C GLU A 290 26.86 9.75 14.96
N ALA A 291 28.05 9.98 15.49
CA ALA A 291 29.26 10.12 14.70
C ALA A 291 29.58 8.87 13.85
N ALA A 292 29.42 7.68 14.44
CA ALA A 292 29.69 6.43 13.73
C ALA A 292 28.68 6.17 12.62
N ILE A 293 27.41 6.51 12.84
CA ILE A 293 26.37 6.36 11.79
C ILE A 293 26.55 7.40 10.70
N LEU A 294 26.84 8.66 11.06
CA LEU A 294 27.12 9.71 10.07
C LEU A 294 28.27 9.29 9.16
N PHE A 295 29.36 8.83 9.73
CA PHE A 295 30.51 8.33 8.97
C PHE A 295 30.11 7.16 8.05
N ALA A 296 29.38 6.16 8.56
CA ALA A 296 28.94 5.02 7.76
C ALA A 296 28.04 5.44 6.58
N VAL A 297 27.12 6.40 6.81
CA VAL A 297 26.25 6.93 5.75
C VAL A 297 27.08 7.69 4.71
N GLN A 298 28.01 8.55 5.12
CA GLN A 298 28.91 9.26 4.21
C GLN A 298 29.70 8.30 3.34
N GLN A 299 30.28 7.24 3.92
CA GLN A 299 31.01 6.21 3.16
C GLN A 299 30.11 5.50 2.14
N GLN A 300 28.89 5.17 2.53
CA GLN A 300 27.94 4.52 1.61
C GLN A 300 27.50 5.44 0.48
N VAL A 301 27.35 6.74 0.74
CA VAL A 301 27.06 7.75 -0.29
C VAL A 301 28.23 7.87 -1.28
N HIS A 302 29.46 7.95 -0.78
CA HIS A 302 30.65 7.97 -1.65
C HIS A 302 30.74 6.71 -2.53
N LEU A 303 30.45 5.56 -1.96
CA LEU A 303 30.43 4.30 -2.71
C LEU A 303 29.35 4.32 -3.81
N ALA A 304 28.15 4.83 -3.50
CA ALA A 304 27.06 4.95 -4.48
C ALA A 304 27.41 5.89 -5.64
N VAL A 305 28.06 7.03 -5.36
CA VAL A 305 28.54 7.95 -6.38
C VAL A 305 29.60 7.27 -7.28
N SER A 306 30.58 6.62 -6.67
CA SER A 306 31.63 5.88 -7.40
C SER A 306 31.03 4.79 -8.29
N TYR A 307 30.08 4.01 -7.79
CA TYR A 307 29.39 2.97 -8.57
C TYR A 307 28.58 3.56 -9.73
N SER A 308 27.89 4.67 -9.50
CA SER A 308 27.16 5.36 -10.58
C SER A 308 28.07 5.81 -11.71
N GLU A 309 29.25 6.39 -11.38
CA GLU A 309 30.26 6.79 -12.37
C GLU A 309 30.87 5.58 -13.12
N MET A 310 31.19 4.50 -12.40
CA MET A 310 31.71 3.27 -13.01
C MET A 310 30.70 2.65 -13.99
N ILE A 311 29.44 2.56 -13.60
CA ILE A 311 28.37 2.06 -14.45
C ILE A 311 28.21 2.95 -15.69
N ALA A 312 28.24 4.27 -15.55
CA ALA A 312 28.17 5.18 -16.66
C ALA A 312 29.31 4.94 -17.66
N ARG A 313 30.55 4.76 -17.17
CA ARG A 313 31.72 4.41 -17.99
C ARG A 313 31.57 3.06 -18.69
N ILE A 314 31.11 2.01 -17.97
CA ILE A 314 30.86 0.68 -18.53
C ILE A 314 29.81 0.76 -19.65
N ASN A 315 28.73 1.49 -19.41
CA ASN A 315 27.63 1.62 -20.39
C ASN A 315 27.99 2.45 -21.63
N THR A 316 28.93 3.40 -21.51
CA THR A 316 29.44 4.22 -22.62
C THR A 316 30.64 3.59 -23.31
N ALA A 317 31.20 2.50 -22.82
CA ALA A 317 32.38 1.85 -23.41
C ALA A 317 32.13 1.43 -24.87
N PRO A 318 33.06 1.73 -25.79
CA PRO A 318 32.92 1.41 -27.22
C PRO A 318 32.62 -0.05 -27.52
N VAL A 319 33.15 -0.94 -26.70
CA VAL A 319 32.97 -2.40 -26.81
C VAL A 319 31.49 -2.82 -26.64
N LYS A 320 30.78 -2.28 -25.64
CA LYS A 320 29.35 -2.56 -25.44
C LYS A 320 28.49 -2.05 -26.58
N LYS A 321 28.83 -0.85 -27.08
CA LYS A 321 28.11 -0.24 -28.19
C LYS A 321 28.30 -1.05 -29.48
N SER A 322 29.51 -1.55 -29.74
CA SER A 322 29.80 -2.39 -30.92
C SER A 322 29.14 -3.77 -30.80
N GLN A 323 29.07 -4.36 -29.59
CA GLN A 323 28.37 -5.62 -29.36
C GLN A 323 26.84 -5.50 -29.56
N SER A 324 26.23 -4.40 -29.08
CA SER A 324 24.81 -4.14 -29.31
C SER A 324 24.50 -3.97 -30.81
N ILE A 325 25.28 -3.18 -31.53
CA ILE A 325 25.11 -3.00 -32.97
C ILE A 325 25.27 -4.33 -33.74
N ARG A 326 26.30 -5.11 -33.42
CA ARG A 326 26.53 -6.41 -34.05
C ARG A 326 25.40 -7.40 -33.79
N LEU A 327 24.83 -7.39 -32.59
CA LEU A 327 23.70 -8.26 -32.21
C LEU A 327 22.41 -7.84 -32.92
N GLU A 328 22.15 -6.54 -33.04
CA GLU A 328 21.04 -6.01 -33.83
C GLU A 328 21.13 -6.37 -35.31
N GLU A 329 22.34 -6.25 -35.90
CA GLU A 329 22.60 -6.66 -37.29
C GLU A 329 22.36 -8.16 -37.50
N LEU A 330 22.79 -9.00 -36.54
CA LEU A 330 22.57 -10.46 -36.55
C LEU A 330 21.07 -10.82 -36.46
N ILE A 331 20.33 -10.18 -35.56
CA ILE A 331 18.89 -10.37 -35.43
C ILE A 331 18.20 -9.98 -36.74
N ALA A 332 18.49 -8.78 -37.28
CA ALA A 332 17.90 -8.33 -38.52
C ALA A 332 18.25 -9.22 -39.73
N ALA A 333 19.45 -9.83 -39.77
CA ALA A 333 19.81 -10.80 -40.79
C ALA A 333 18.98 -12.07 -40.67
N LYS A 334 18.79 -12.61 -39.45
CA LYS A 334 18.00 -13.82 -39.21
C LYS A 334 16.49 -13.62 -39.43
N GLU A 335 15.96 -12.45 -39.12
CA GLU A 335 14.58 -12.08 -39.46
C GLU A 335 14.34 -12.02 -40.97
N ARG A 336 15.30 -11.47 -41.74
CA ARG A 336 15.26 -11.48 -43.22
C ARG A 336 15.29 -12.89 -43.79
N GLU A 337 16.09 -13.78 -43.21
CA GLU A 337 16.18 -15.17 -43.60
C GLU A 337 14.86 -15.92 -43.35
N LEU A 338 14.23 -15.69 -42.18
CA LEU A 338 12.92 -16.25 -41.81
C LEU A 338 11.81 -15.75 -42.76
N ALA A 339 11.82 -14.46 -43.08
CA ALA A 339 10.88 -13.86 -44.04
C ALA A 339 11.04 -14.45 -45.46
N LYS A 340 12.29 -14.78 -45.88
CA LYS A 340 12.58 -15.44 -47.15
C LYS A 340 11.98 -16.84 -47.18
N ILE A 341 12.14 -17.64 -46.15
CA ILE A 341 11.55 -18.98 -46.03
C ILE A 341 10.01 -18.89 -46.05
N SER A 342 9.43 -17.91 -45.39
CA SER A 342 7.97 -17.71 -45.42
C SER A 342 7.45 -17.47 -46.85
N ARG A 343 8.17 -16.65 -47.63
CA ARG A 343 7.85 -16.42 -49.05
C ARG A 343 7.98 -17.69 -49.88
N TYR A 344 9.03 -18.48 -49.67
CA TYR A 344 9.19 -19.75 -50.36
C TYR A 344 8.09 -20.75 -50.04
N LYS A 345 7.61 -20.81 -48.79
CA LYS A 345 6.44 -21.60 -48.42
C LYS A 345 5.16 -21.19 -49.18
N GLN A 346 5.00 -19.90 -49.43
CA GLN A 346 3.84 -19.42 -50.18
C GLN A 346 3.96 -19.76 -51.68
N SER A 347 5.13 -19.57 -52.29
CA SER A 347 5.42 -19.95 -53.68
C SER A 347 5.24 -21.44 -53.90
N LEU A 348 5.79 -22.27 -52.98
CA LEU A 348 5.68 -23.72 -53.06
C LEU A 348 4.24 -24.26 -53.09
N TYR A 349 3.31 -23.57 -52.43
CA TYR A 349 1.90 -23.89 -52.46
C TYR A 349 1.27 -23.58 -53.85
N GLN A 350 1.72 -22.50 -54.47
CA GLN A 350 1.28 -22.10 -55.83
C GLN A 350 1.79 -23.05 -56.86
N ASP A 351 3.11 -23.39 -56.85
CA ASP A 351 3.77 -24.29 -57.78
C ASP A 351 3.13 -25.68 -57.75
N TRP A 352 2.71 -26.15 -56.58
CA TRP A 352 1.98 -27.41 -56.44
C TRP A 352 0.56 -27.32 -57.03
N LYS A 353 -0.13 -26.21 -56.83
CA LYS A 353 -1.49 -25.99 -57.33
C LYS A 353 -1.50 -25.87 -58.85
N ASP A 354 -0.45 -25.29 -59.43
CA ASP A 354 -0.26 -25.09 -60.86
C ASP A 354 0.27 -26.37 -61.56
N GLY A 355 0.55 -27.42 -60.76
CA GLY A 355 0.99 -28.73 -61.29
C GLY A 355 2.47 -28.83 -61.69
N GLU A 356 3.29 -27.82 -61.33
CA GLU A 356 4.71 -27.77 -61.63
C GLU A 356 5.55 -28.71 -60.79
N ILE A 357 5.05 -29.10 -59.58
CA ILE A 357 5.72 -30.07 -58.68
C ILE A 357 4.76 -31.20 -58.25
N THR A 358 5.35 -32.35 -57.95
CA THR A 358 4.53 -33.49 -57.47
C THR A 358 4.07 -33.30 -56.01
N GLN A 359 3.02 -34.01 -55.63
CA GLN A 359 2.54 -33.99 -54.24
C GLN A 359 3.61 -34.49 -53.24
N GLN A 360 4.47 -35.36 -53.63
CA GLN A 360 5.56 -35.86 -52.79
C GLN A 360 6.63 -34.79 -52.61
N ASP A 361 7.07 -34.14 -53.67
CA ASP A 361 8.04 -33.04 -53.62
C ASP A 361 7.54 -31.88 -52.76
N TYR A 362 6.24 -31.56 -52.91
CA TYR A 362 5.60 -30.55 -52.07
C TYR A 362 5.68 -30.88 -50.56
N ARG A 363 5.42 -32.16 -50.20
CA ARG A 363 5.47 -32.58 -48.79
C ARG A 363 6.88 -32.50 -48.25
N ASP A 364 7.85 -32.97 -49.00
CA ASP A 364 9.25 -33.04 -48.59
C ASP A 364 9.86 -31.64 -48.45
N MET A 365 9.64 -30.78 -49.42
CA MET A 365 10.10 -29.37 -49.39
C MET A 365 9.39 -28.59 -48.27
N LYS A 366 8.09 -28.80 -48.08
CA LYS A 366 7.33 -28.17 -46.98
C LYS A 366 7.89 -28.56 -45.61
N ALA A 367 8.17 -29.87 -45.41
CA ALA A 367 8.76 -30.39 -44.16
C ALA A 367 10.14 -29.80 -43.92
N ASP A 368 10.93 -29.59 -44.98
CA ASP A 368 12.26 -28.98 -44.88
C ASP A 368 12.19 -27.49 -44.49
N TYR A 369 11.33 -26.73 -45.16
CA TYR A 369 11.10 -25.33 -44.79
C TYR A 369 10.51 -25.13 -43.39
N GLU A 370 9.70 -26.08 -42.91
CA GLU A 370 9.21 -26.09 -41.54
C GLU A 370 10.32 -26.30 -40.52
N ARG A 371 11.21 -27.27 -40.75
CA ARG A 371 12.39 -27.49 -39.90
C ARG A 371 13.31 -26.27 -39.86
N GLN A 372 13.61 -25.67 -41.03
CA GLN A 372 14.41 -24.44 -41.12
C GLN A 372 13.75 -23.26 -40.38
N SER A 373 12.43 -23.09 -40.50
CA SER A 373 11.66 -22.04 -39.81
C SER A 373 11.73 -22.21 -38.30
N ILE A 374 11.56 -23.40 -37.77
CA ILE A 374 11.66 -23.70 -36.35
C ILE A 374 13.08 -23.41 -35.84
N ALA A 375 14.12 -23.91 -36.53
CA ALA A 375 15.50 -23.66 -36.15
C ALA A 375 15.87 -22.18 -36.12
N LEU A 376 15.39 -21.39 -37.10
CA LEU A 376 15.61 -19.94 -37.12
C LEU A 376 14.84 -19.21 -36.02
N THR A 377 13.64 -19.65 -35.69
CA THR A 377 12.86 -19.10 -34.61
C THR A 377 13.55 -19.33 -33.25
N ASP A 378 14.11 -20.50 -33.02
CA ASP A 378 14.89 -20.80 -31.82
C ASP A 378 16.17 -19.95 -31.72
N VAL A 379 16.86 -19.73 -32.84
CA VAL A 379 18.04 -18.86 -32.91
C VAL A 379 17.64 -17.41 -32.58
N LEU A 380 16.55 -16.90 -33.17
CA LEU A 380 16.03 -15.56 -32.89
C LEU A 380 15.61 -15.40 -31.42
N ALA A 381 15.00 -16.41 -30.83
CA ALA A 381 14.66 -16.39 -29.41
C ALA A 381 15.90 -16.24 -28.52
N ARG A 382 16.98 -16.98 -28.81
CA ARG A 382 18.26 -16.86 -28.09
C ARG A 382 18.91 -15.50 -28.26
N LEU A 383 18.98 -14.98 -29.48
CA LEU A 383 19.56 -13.67 -29.77
C LEU A 383 18.76 -12.54 -29.12
N ASN A 384 17.43 -12.63 -29.10
CA ASN A 384 16.58 -11.67 -28.40
C ASN A 384 16.74 -11.73 -26.87
N ALA A 385 16.94 -12.93 -26.29
CA ALA A 385 17.27 -13.10 -24.87
C ALA A 385 18.63 -12.45 -24.55
N GLU A 386 19.65 -12.68 -25.37
CA GLU A 386 20.97 -12.05 -25.22
C GLU A 386 20.90 -10.51 -25.35
N ARG A 387 20.08 -10.00 -26.28
CA ARG A 387 19.81 -8.56 -26.41
C ARG A 387 19.14 -8.00 -25.16
N ALA A 388 18.19 -8.72 -24.59
CA ALA A 388 17.50 -8.33 -23.36
C ALA A 388 18.46 -8.32 -22.15
N GLU A 389 19.37 -9.27 -22.05
CA GLU A 389 20.43 -9.30 -21.01
C GLU A 389 21.39 -8.13 -21.16
N LEU A 390 21.83 -7.81 -22.39
CA LEU A 390 22.69 -6.66 -22.65
C LEU A 390 21.97 -5.33 -22.37
N ALA A 391 20.68 -5.22 -22.67
CA ALA A 391 19.86 -4.04 -22.39
C ALA A 391 19.50 -3.90 -20.89
N ASN A 392 19.37 -5.00 -20.17
CA ASN A 392 19.10 -5.06 -18.73
C ASN A 392 20.34 -4.78 -17.87
N GLY A 393 21.46 -4.32 -18.48
CA GLY A 393 22.60 -3.83 -17.75
C GLY A 393 22.17 -2.80 -16.69
N VAL A 394 22.82 -2.80 -15.55
CA VAL A 394 22.54 -1.87 -14.45
C VAL A 394 22.60 -0.43 -14.99
N LYS A 395 21.52 0.33 -14.82
CA LYS A 395 21.49 1.75 -15.21
C LYS A 395 22.19 2.57 -14.13
N SER A 396 22.91 3.62 -14.54
CA SER A 396 23.49 4.61 -13.60
C SER A 396 22.44 5.26 -12.70
N GLU A 397 21.19 5.31 -13.16
CA GLU A 397 20.01 5.82 -12.43
C GLU A 397 19.26 4.69 -11.67
N HIS A 398 19.97 3.65 -11.26
CA HIS A 398 19.34 2.57 -10.47
C HIS A 398 18.78 3.14 -9.16
N PRO A 399 17.52 2.82 -8.77
CA PRO A 399 16.86 3.41 -7.58
C PRO A 399 17.69 3.32 -6.29
N ALA A 400 18.42 2.20 -6.11
CA ALA A 400 19.31 2.03 -4.97
C ALA A 400 20.46 3.04 -4.94
N LEU A 401 21.03 3.39 -6.09
CA LEU A 401 22.10 4.40 -6.19
C LEU A 401 21.54 5.81 -6.04
N VAL A 402 20.41 6.09 -6.70
CA VAL A 402 19.73 7.39 -6.64
C VAL A 402 19.35 7.76 -5.20
N ALA A 403 18.87 6.79 -4.40
CA ALA A 403 18.51 7.02 -3.00
C ALA A 403 19.67 7.57 -2.17
N PHE A 404 20.92 7.15 -2.45
CA PHE A 404 22.12 7.62 -1.74
C PHE A 404 22.74 8.86 -2.40
N THR A 405 22.77 8.93 -3.74
CA THR A 405 23.41 10.06 -4.45
C THR A 405 22.67 11.38 -4.30
N LYS A 406 21.38 11.37 -3.95
CA LYS A 406 20.64 12.59 -3.55
C LYS A 406 21.28 13.32 -2.35
N HIS A 407 22.06 12.61 -1.53
CA HIS A 407 22.58 13.06 -0.25
C HIS A 407 24.12 13.19 -0.27
N GLN A 408 24.69 13.87 -1.25
CA GLN A 408 26.15 13.97 -1.40
C GLN A 408 26.84 14.77 -0.29
N ASN A 409 26.16 15.74 0.33
CA ASN A 409 26.73 16.61 1.35
C ASN A 409 25.93 16.49 2.66
N ILE A 410 26.19 15.46 3.44
CA ILE A 410 25.55 15.22 4.74
C ILE A 410 26.48 15.64 5.85
N ASP A 411 26.14 16.72 6.56
CA ASP A 411 26.84 17.17 7.77
C ASP A 411 26.15 16.75 9.05
N GLN A 412 24.84 16.48 8.99
CA GLN A 412 24.02 16.09 10.15
C GLN A 412 23.02 15.01 9.78
N LEU A 413 22.77 14.11 10.74
CA LEU A 413 21.76 13.09 10.60
C LEU A 413 20.37 13.66 10.87
N SER A 414 19.43 13.44 9.94
CA SER A 414 18.02 13.65 10.16
C SER A 414 17.28 12.32 10.28
N ARG A 415 16.11 12.33 10.94
CA ARG A 415 15.30 11.11 11.03
C ARG A 415 14.80 10.65 9.66
N GLU A 416 14.48 11.58 8.78
CA GLU A 416 14.07 11.33 7.41
C GLU A 416 15.15 10.58 6.62
N LEU A 417 16.41 11.07 6.72
CA LEU A 417 17.56 10.41 6.12
C LEU A 417 17.77 8.97 6.64
N LEU A 418 17.65 8.77 7.95
CA LEU A 418 17.78 7.44 8.52
C LEU A 418 16.67 6.49 8.02
N VAL A 419 15.45 6.99 7.85
CA VAL A 419 14.32 6.20 7.31
C VAL A 419 14.56 5.83 5.86
N GLU A 420 15.12 6.73 5.08
CA GLU A 420 15.38 6.49 3.66
C GLU A 420 16.50 5.46 3.46
N LEU A 421 17.60 5.58 4.19
CA LEU A 421 18.81 4.83 3.91
C LEU A 421 19.06 3.61 4.81
N ILE A 422 18.52 3.59 6.05
CA ILE A 422 18.88 2.57 7.05
C ILE A 422 17.68 1.66 7.35
N ASP A 423 17.93 0.35 7.26
CA ASP A 423 16.98 -0.66 7.71
C ASP A 423 17.04 -0.81 9.23
N HIS A 424 18.18 -1.23 9.78
CA HIS A 424 18.39 -1.32 11.22
C HIS A 424 19.88 -1.21 11.60
N ILE A 425 20.13 -0.93 12.88
CA ILE A 425 21.45 -0.82 13.45
C ILE A 425 21.56 -1.82 14.60
N LYS A 426 22.52 -2.76 14.54
CA LYS A 426 22.83 -3.68 15.62
C LYS A 426 23.90 -3.10 16.51
N VAL A 427 23.70 -3.18 17.82
CA VAL A 427 24.69 -2.77 18.82
C VAL A 427 25.19 -4.01 19.55
N TYR A 428 26.49 -4.17 19.61
CA TYR A 428 27.21 -5.26 20.24
C TYR A 428 27.69 -4.90 21.67
N GLU A 429 28.13 -5.88 22.43
CA GLU A 429 28.49 -5.75 23.84
C GLU A 429 29.56 -4.65 24.09
N ASN A 430 30.57 -4.53 23.26
CA ASN A 430 31.64 -3.55 23.39
C ASN A 430 31.31 -2.16 22.80
N GLY A 431 30.05 -1.88 22.54
CA GLY A 431 29.61 -0.63 21.90
C GLY A 431 29.99 -0.53 20.41
N ASN A 432 30.40 -1.63 19.80
CA ASN A 432 30.53 -1.71 18.36
C ASN A 432 29.15 -1.72 17.73
N ILE A 433 29.06 -1.22 16.49
CA ILE A 433 27.78 -1.19 15.73
C ILE A 433 27.95 -1.82 14.37
N SER A 434 26.86 -2.40 13.87
CA SER A 434 26.73 -2.79 12.47
C SER A 434 25.49 -2.11 11.90
N VAL A 435 25.67 -1.37 10.81
CA VAL A 435 24.59 -0.68 10.11
C VAL A 435 24.16 -1.52 8.93
N ARG A 436 22.90 -1.90 8.86
CA ARG A 436 22.31 -2.49 7.67
C ARG A 436 21.57 -1.41 6.91
N PHE A 437 22.09 -1.08 5.73
CA PHE A 437 21.44 -0.16 4.82
C PHE A 437 20.28 -0.84 4.08
N LYS A 438 19.30 -0.07 3.68
CA LYS A 438 18.34 -0.49 2.66
C LYS A 438 19.10 -0.70 1.35
N PHE A 439 18.57 -1.54 0.48
CA PHE A 439 19.21 -1.87 -0.81
C PHE A 439 20.60 -2.56 -0.70
N ALA A 440 20.95 -3.17 0.45
CA ALA A 440 22.24 -3.83 0.61
C ALA A 440 22.47 -4.97 -0.39
N ASP A 441 21.40 -5.69 -0.75
CA ASP A 441 21.47 -6.79 -1.72
C ASP A 441 21.60 -6.26 -3.16
N GLU A 442 20.96 -5.13 -3.48
CA GLU A 442 21.11 -4.42 -4.75
C GLU A 442 22.54 -3.88 -4.91
N PHE A 443 23.11 -3.28 -3.87
CA PHE A 443 24.52 -2.83 -3.88
C PHE A 443 25.48 -3.98 -4.15
N ARG A 444 25.22 -5.16 -3.58
CA ARG A 444 26.04 -6.35 -3.85
C ARG A 444 25.96 -6.77 -5.32
N ARG A 445 24.77 -6.83 -5.91
CA ARG A 445 24.57 -7.13 -7.33
C ARG A 445 25.22 -6.08 -8.24
N ILE A 446 25.17 -4.82 -7.87
CA ILE A 446 25.85 -3.73 -8.58
C ILE A 446 27.36 -3.90 -8.53
N ALA A 447 27.92 -4.24 -7.37
CA ALA A 447 29.35 -4.51 -7.20
C ALA A 447 29.81 -5.68 -8.07
N GLU A 448 29.08 -6.81 -8.05
CA GLU A 448 29.33 -7.98 -8.88
C GLU A 448 29.28 -7.62 -10.38
N TYR A 449 28.29 -6.83 -10.79
CA TYR A 449 28.19 -6.34 -12.17
C TYR A 449 29.39 -5.49 -12.59
N ILE A 450 29.86 -4.59 -11.74
CA ILE A 450 31.04 -3.75 -11.99
C ILE A 450 32.29 -4.64 -12.08
N GLU A 451 32.48 -5.58 -11.15
CA GLU A 451 33.63 -6.49 -11.14
C GLU A 451 33.72 -7.36 -12.41
N ILE A 452 32.60 -7.95 -12.84
CA ILE A 452 32.55 -8.78 -14.06
C ILE A 452 32.92 -7.96 -15.30
N ASN A 453 32.51 -6.70 -15.37
CA ASN A 453 32.72 -5.84 -16.55
C ASN A 453 34.06 -5.08 -16.52
N THR A 454 34.73 -5.02 -15.35
CA THR A 454 36.07 -4.40 -15.24
C THR A 454 37.20 -5.43 -15.29
N THR A 455 36.97 -6.67 -14.84
CA THR A 455 37.97 -7.73 -14.78
C THR A 455 38.12 -8.57 -16.06
N LYS A 456 37.22 -8.47 -17.03
CA LYS A 456 37.45 -9.08 -18.35
C LYS A 456 38.38 -8.20 -19.19
N PRO A 457 39.67 -8.58 -19.39
CA PRO A 457 40.49 -7.92 -20.37
C PRO A 457 39.84 -8.10 -21.73
N ALA A 458 39.83 -7.06 -22.56
CA ALA A 458 39.48 -7.16 -23.95
C ALA A 458 40.30 -8.29 -24.56
N VAL A 459 39.67 -9.43 -24.86
CA VAL A 459 40.29 -10.44 -25.71
C VAL A 459 40.39 -9.79 -27.08
N ALA A 460 41.57 -9.30 -27.35
CA ALA A 460 41.98 -8.87 -28.67
C ALA A 460 41.99 -10.12 -29.56
N GLY A 461 41.17 -10.16 -30.56
CA GLY A 461 41.13 -11.13 -31.63
C GLY A 461 40.50 -10.49 -32.84
#